data_e45a805c67d977086f47404d1478971f
#
_entry.id   e45a805c67d977086f47404d1478971f
#
_cell.length_a   1.000
_cell.length_b   1.000
_cell.length_c   1.000
_cell.angle_alpha   90.00
_cell.angle_beta   90.00
_cell.angle_gamma   90.00
#
_symmetry.space_group_name_H-M   'P 1'
#
loop_
_entity.id
_entity.type
_entity.pdbx_description
1 polymer ?
#
loop_
_entity_poly.entity_id
_entity_poly.type
_entity_poly.pdbx_seq_one_letter_code
_entity_poly.pdbx_strand_id
1 'polypeptide(L)'
;MHYFKKFENADGLLEKLEKWVFVEWSECNKLTRDINFPTNMLYAKTLRAVARLYQDAELAEKAERLKKVINEKSFTDKGFYCDNAVYGEDGVARLSEKYTETCQYYAFFCGIATPEEKPKLWKTMLHDFGPERIVPNQWPDFTPEAKWKEIYPSNAFIGNYLRLELLYLYGEHEKLIQNIRGFFTKMADLTGTLWENDSTTASCNHGFASHVVYWMDGMGMISE
;
A
#
# COMPACT_ATOMS: atom_id res chain seq x y z
N MET A 1 2.34 -20.82 7.76
CA MET A 1 3.09 -19.83 8.58
C MET A 1 4.53 -20.24 8.91
N HIS A 2 4.88 -21.55 8.97
CA HIS A 2 6.25 -22.01 9.27
C HIS A 2 7.35 -21.42 8.38
N TYR A 3 7.05 -21.18 7.09
CA TYR A 3 8.02 -20.62 6.14
C TYR A 3 8.56 -19.27 6.59
N PHE A 4 7.71 -18.37 7.11
CA PHE A 4 8.12 -17.03 7.49
C PHE A 4 8.84 -16.95 8.83
N LYS A 5 8.74 -17.98 9.68
CA LYS A 5 9.33 -17.98 11.04
C LYS A 5 10.83 -17.72 11.05
N LYS A 6 11.55 -18.21 10.03
CA LYS A 6 13.01 -18.02 9.92
C LYS A 6 13.44 -16.58 9.60
N PHE A 7 12.48 -15.76 9.16
CA PHE A 7 12.72 -14.36 8.83
C PHE A 7 12.25 -13.38 9.92
N GLU A 8 11.68 -13.91 11.01
CA GLU A 8 11.22 -13.06 12.11
C GLU A 8 12.39 -12.67 13.00
N ASN A 9 12.54 -11.35 13.22
CA ASN A 9 13.47 -10.82 14.20
C ASN A 9 12.91 -10.89 15.63
N ALA A 10 13.64 -10.35 16.61
CA ALA A 10 13.24 -10.37 18.02
C ALA A 10 11.91 -9.63 18.30
N ASP A 11 11.55 -8.66 17.47
CA ASP A 11 10.29 -7.93 17.56
C ASP A 11 9.13 -8.66 16.83
N GLY A 12 9.40 -9.75 16.12
CA GLY A 12 8.46 -10.50 15.30
C GLY A 12 8.23 -9.91 13.91
N LEU A 13 9.00 -8.89 13.52
CA LEU A 13 8.96 -8.35 12.16
C LEU A 13 9.72 -9.27 11.20
N LEU A 14 9.18 -9.43 10.00
CA LEU A 14 9.89 -10.05 8.89
C LEU A 14 11.01 -9.13 8.42
N GLU A 15 12.19 -9.69 8.27
CA GLU A 15 13.38 -9.00 7.76
C GLU A 15 14.16 -9.84 6.79
N LYS A 16 14.95 -9.20 5.93
CA LYS A 16 15.89 -9.86 5.00
C LYS A 16 15.24 -11.00 4.22
N LEU A 17 14.01 -10.77 3.76
CA LEU A 17 13.31 -11.75 2.94
C LEU A 17 14.13 -12.10 1.70
N GLU A 18 14.20 -13.39 1.42
CA GLU A 18 14.89 -13.92 0.24
C GLU A 18 14.05 -13.72 -1.03
N LYS A 19 14.72 -13.70 -2.17
CA LYS A 19 14.12 -13.57 -3.50
C LYS A 19 13.51 -12.19 -3.73
N TRP A 20 12.65 -12.09 -4.74
CA TRP A 20 12.01 -10.85 -5.11
C TRP A 20 10.84 -10.54 -4.18
N VAL A 21 10.95 -9.44 -3.45
CA VAL A 21 9.87 -8.88 -2.64
C VAL A 21 9.22 -7.79 -3.47
N PHE A 22 7.98 -8.00 -3.86
CA PHE A 22 7.20 -7.06 -4.64
C PHE A 22 6.17 -6.35 -3.75
N VAL A 23 6.15 -5.03 -3.80
CA VAL A 23 5.18 -4.19 -3.08
C VAL A 23 4.27 -3.49 -4.07
N GLU A 24 4.83 -2.80 -5.05
CA GLU A 24 4.09 -2.05 -6.06
C GLU A 24 5.02 -1.52 -7.16
N TRP A 25 4.54 -1.28 -8.36
CA TRP A 25 5.32 -0.65 -9.45
C TRP A 25 5.52 0.86 -9.24
N SER A 26 6.13 1.24 -8.11
CA SER A 26 6.46 2.61 -7.76
C SER A 26 7.76 2.68 -6.94
N GLU A 27 8.11 3.83 -6.41
CA GLU A 27 9.33 4.00 -5.59
C GLU A 27 9.38 3.02 -4.40
N CYS A 28 8.21 2.63 -3.85
CA CYS A 28 8.14 1.72 -2.73
C CYS A 28 8.80 0.36 -3.01
N ASN A 29 8.86 -0.08 -4.27
CA ASN A 29 9.50 -1.35 -4.62
C ASN A 29 11.03 -1.32 -4.53
N LYS A 30 11.65 -0.14 -4.45
CA LYS A 30 13.06 0.03 -4.15
C LYS A 30 13.35 0.01 -2.65
N LEU A 31 12.32 0.09 -1.82
CA LEU A 31 12.40 0.17 -0.36
C LEU A 31 12.10 -1.17 0.32
N THR A 32 12.37 -2.28 -0.36
CA THR A 32 12.07 -3.64 0.14
C THR A 32 13.22 -4.26 0.92
N ARG A 33 14.35 -3.56 1.05
CA ARG A 33 15.54 -4.05 1.74
C ARG A 33 15.31 -4.11 3.26
N ASP A 34 15.90 -5.13 3.87
CA ASP A 34 15.93 -5.40 5.30
C ASP A 34 14.51 -5.53 5.92
N ILE A 35 14.04 -4.54 6.66
CA ILE A 35 12.70 -4.56 7.27
C ILE A 35 11.78 -3.69 6.40
N ASN A 36 10.95 -4.31 5.56
CA ASN A 36 9.95 -3.59 4.76
C ASN A 36 8.60 -3.58 5.50
N PHE A 37 8.09 -2.39 5.84
CA PHE A 37 6.87 -2.25 6.62
C PHE A 37 5.60 -2.62 5.86
N PRO A 38 5.38 -2.27 4.58
CA PRO A 38 4.24 -2.77 3.81
C PRO A 38 4.10 -4.29 3.84
N THR A 39 5.21 -5.02 3.67
CA THR A 39 5.23 -6.48 3.76
C THR A 39 4.85 -6.97 5.16
N ASN A 40 5.34 -6.31 6.21
CA ASN A 40 4.99 -6.62 7.60
C ASN A 40 3.53 -6.31 7.94
N MET A 41 2.96 -5.25 7.37
CA MET A 41 1.54 -4.92 7.48
C MET A 41 0.67 -6.02 6.85
N LEU A 42 1.05 -6.48 5.66
CA LEU A 42 0.37 -7.59 4.98
C LEU A 42 0.53 -8.90 5.76
N TYR A 43 1.70 -9.13 6.37
CA TYR A 43 1.94 -10.28 7.24
C TYR A 43 1.01 -10.27 8.46
N ALA A 44 0.84 -9.14 9.14
CA ALA A 44 -0.10 -8.99 10.25
C ALA A 44 -1.54 -9.28 9.82
N LYS A 45 -1.99 -8.76 8.66
CA LYS A 45 -3.31 -9.06 8.09
C LYS A 45 -3.47 -10.54 7.80
N THR A 46 -2.46 -11.18 7.24
CA THR A 46 -2.45 -12.62 6.94
C THR A 46 -2.54 -13.45 8.20
N LEU A 47 -1.77 -13.13 9.24
CA LEU A 47 -1.85 -13.79 10.56
C LEU A 47 -3.27 -13.73 11.12
N ARG A 48 -3.89 -12.55 11.08
CA ARG A 48 -5.27 -12.36 11.56
C ARG A 48 -6.28 -13.17 10.75
N ALA A 49 -6.13 -13.23 9.43
CA ALA A 49 -7.00 -14.02 8.56
C ALA A 49 -6.88 -15.52 8.85
N VAL A 50 -5.64 -16.02 8.99
CA VAL A 50 -5.37 -17.43 9.34
C VAL A 50 -5.88 -17.76 10.74
N ALA A 51 -5.66 -16.88 11.72
CA ALA A 51 -6.17 -17.02 13.08
C ALA A 51 -7.70 -17.20 13.10
N ARG A 52 -8.41 -16.38 12.33
CA ARG A 52 -9.88 -16.51 12.19
C ARG A 52 -10.30 -17.82 11.53
N LEU A 53 -9.61 -18.22 10.45
CA LEU A 53 -9.94 -19.43 9.70
C LEU A 53 -9.75 -20.70 10.52
N TYR A 54 -8.68 -20.75 11.31
CA TYR A 54 -8.32 -21.92 12.12
C TYR A 54 -8.69 -21.79 13.61
N GLN A 55 -9.32 -20.69 14.02
CA GLN A 55 -9.67 -20.37 15.41
C GLN A 55 -8.44 -20.41 16.34
N ASP A 56 -7.30 -19.92 15.86
CA ASP A 56 -6.01 -19.96 16.53
C ASP A 56 -5.74 -18.65 17.30
N ALA A 57 -5.89 -18.72 18.63
CA ALA A 57 -5.72 -17.57 19.51
C ALA A 57 -4.27 -17.06 19.55
N GLU A 58 -3.27 -17.94 19.43
CA GLU A 58 -1.86 -17.53 19.45
C GLU A 58 -1.49 -16.70 18.22
N LEU A 59 -2.00 -17.08 17.04
CA LEU A 59 -1.84 -16.29 15.82
C LEU A 59 -2.59 -14.97 15.90
N ALA A 60 -3.76 -14.92 16.52
CA ALA A 60 -4.50 -13.68 16.74
C ALA A 60 -3.69 -12.70 17.62
N GLU A 61 -3.20 -13.17 18.77
CA GLU A 61 -2.35 -12.37 19.65
C GLU A 61 -1.06 -11.92 18.96
N LYS A 62 -0.44 -12.79 18.16
CA LYS A 62 0.75 -12.45 17.38
C LYS A 62 0.45 -11.32 16.39
N ALA A 63 -0.69 -11.36 15.70
CA ALA A 63 -1.11 -10.31 14.77
C ALA A 63 -1.29 -8.96 15.48
N GLU A 64 -1.89 -8.96 16.68
CA GLU A 64 -2.06 -7.72 17.45
C GLU A 64 -0.73 -7.17 18.00
N ARG A 65 0.16 -8.04 18.47
CA ARG A 65 1.53 -7.61 18.86
C ARG A 65 2.26 -6.98 17.67
N LEU A 66 2.17 -7.60 16.50
CA LEU A 66 2.82 -7.10 15.29
C LEU A 66 2.22 -5.75 14.85
N LYS A 67 0.90 -5.57 14.92
CA LYS A 67 0.24 -4.27 14.70
C LYS A 67 0.86 -3.19 15.60
N LYS A 68 1.02 -3.47 16.88
CA LYS A 68 1.59 -2.54 17.85
C LYS A 68 3.04 -2.19 17.49
N VAL A 69 3.87 -3.20 17.25
CA VAL A 69 5.28 -3.01 16.87
C VAL A 69 5.43 -2.20 15.59
N ILE A 70 4.62 -2.45 14.56
CA ILE A 70 4.64 -1.68 13.32
C ILE A 70 4.31 -0.22 13.60
N ASN A 71 3.27 0.07 14.40
CA ASN A 71 2.92 1.44 14.76
C ASN A 71 4.06 2.15 15.53
N GLU A 72 4.69 1.46 16.47
CA GLU A 72 5.78 2.03 17.28
C GLU A 72 7.05 2.28 16.47
N LYS A 73 7.36 1.39 15.53
CA LYS A 73 8.64 1.41 14.80
C LYS A 73 8.61 2.12 13.46
N SER A 74 7.44 2.24 12.80
CA SER A 74 7.37 2.85 11.47
C SER A 74 6.60 4.17 11.40
N PHE A 75 5.69 4.45 12.34
CA PHE A 75 4.95 5.71 12.35
C PHE A 75 5.83 6.81 12.97
N THR A 76 6.09 7.86 12.20
CA THR A 76 7.03 8.91 12.57
C THR A 76 6.34 10.20 13.03
N ASP A 77 7.10 11.12 13.63
CA ASP A 77 6.63 12.45 14.02
C ASP A 77 6.16 13.30 12.81
N LYS A 78 6.55 12.92 11.60
CA LYS A 78 6.03 13.52 10.35
C LYS A 78 4.57 13.17 10.09
N GLY A 79 4.01 12.21 10.83
CA GLY A 79 2.62 11.76 10.69
C GLY A 79 2.41 10.70 9.60
N PHE A 80 3.49 10.04 9.17
CA PHE A 80 3.48 9.01 8.12
C PHE A 80 4.21 7.75 8.58
N TYR A 81 3.81 6.60 8.00
CA TYR A 81 4.55 5.35 8.12
C TYR A 81 5.74 5.35 7.18
N CYS A 82 6.93 5.12 7.70
CA CYS A 82 8.13 4.93 6.90
C CYS A 82 8.07 3.58 6.18
N ASP A 83 8.58 3.50 4.95
CA ASP A 83 8.50 2.28 4.14
C ASP A 83 9.41 1.17 4.63
N ASN A 84 10.61 1.50 5.13
CA ASN A 84 11.53 0.49 5.62
C ASN A 84 12.50 1.00 6.68
N ALA A 85 13.12 0.04 7.38
CA ALA A 85 14.30 0.27 8.20
C ALA A 85 15.46 -0.57 7.64
N VAL A 86 16.65 0.01 7.56
CA VAL A 86 17.83 -0.57 6.96
C VAL A 86 18.94 -0.72 8.01
N TYR A 87 19.64 -1.87 7.98
CA TYR A 87 20.76 -2.11 8.87
C TYR A 87 22.00 -1.31 8.46
N GLY A 88 22.55 -0.58 9.42
CA GLY A 88 23.86 0.04 9.30
C GLY A 88 25.00 -0.96 9.47
N GLU A 89 26.23 -0.52 9.28
CA GLU A 89 27.44 -1.33 9.52
C GLU A 89 27.59 -1.79 10.98
N ASP A 90 26.99 -1.06 11.91
CA ASP A 90 26.93 -1.39 13.34
C ASP A 90 25.85 -2.45 13.68
N GLY A 91 25.14 -2.98 12.69
CA GLY A 91 24.10 -3.97 12.87
C GLY A 91 22.82 -3.43 13.49
N VAL A 92 22.62 -2.11 13.55
CA VAL A 92 21.40 -1.46 14.06
C VAL A 92 20.51 -1.05 12.91
N ALA A 93 19.24 -1.48 12.94
CA ALA A 93 18.25 -1.05 11.96
C ALA A 93 17.77 0.38 12.27
N ARG A 94 17.79 1.25 11.26
CA ARG A 94 17.31 2.63 11.33
C ARG A 94 16.30 2.90 10.23
N LEU A 95 15.29 3.72 10.50
CA LEU A 95 14.35 4.15 9.49
C LEU A 95 15.08 4.84 8.34
N SER A 96 14.68 4.51 7.11
CA SER A 96 15.25 5.12 5.90
C SER A 96 14.78 6.57 5.69
N GLU A 97 13.77 7.01 6.44
CA GLU A 97 13.05 8.28 6.24
C GLU A 97 12.47 8.44 4.83
N LYS A 98 12.15 7.33 4.19
CA LYS A 98 11.45 7.27 2.90
C LYS A 98 10.00 6.92 3.12
N TYR A 99 9.13 7.60 2.39
CA TYR A 99 7.68 7.53 2.55
C TYR A 99 7.02 7.40 1.19
N THR A 100 6.08 6.48 1.06
CA THR A 100 5.26 6.34 -0.15
C THR A 100 3.78 6.37 0.20
N GLU A 101 2.94 6.78 -0.74
CA GLU A 101 1.48 6.63 -0.61
C GLU A 101 1.09 5.18 -0.40
N THR A 102 1.74 4.28 -1.13
CA THR A 102 1.48 2.84 -1.07
C THR A 102 1.65 2.29 0.35
N CYS A 103 2.69 2.71 1.06
CA CYS A 103 2.89 2.31 2.47
C CYS A 103 1.71 2.78 3.35
N GLN A 104 1.23 4.02 3.16
CA GLN A 104 0.10 4.53 3.92
C GLN A 104 -1.18 3.74 3.61
N TYR A 105 -1.43 3.42 2.34
CA TYR A 105 -2.58 2.59 1.95
C TYR A 105 -2.52 1.19 2.55
N TYR A 106 -1.35 0.55 2.58
CA TYR A 106 -1.16 -0.72 3.27
C TYR A 106 -1.49 -0.63 4.76
N ALA A 107 -1.11 0.45 5.44
CA ALA A 107 -1.39 0.62 6.85
C ALA A 107 -2.90 0.55 7.16
N PHE A 108 -3.72 1.24 6.39
CA PHE A 108 -5.18 1.20 6.55
C PHE A 108 -5.78 -0.11 6.04
N PHE A 109 -5.38 -0.57 4.85
CA PHE A 109 -5.90 -1.80 4.27
C PHE A 109 -5.60 -3.04 5.14
N CYS A 110 -4.46 -3.06 5.78
CA CYS A 110 -4.08 -4.15 6.69
C CYS A 110 -4.60 -3.97 8.11
N GLY A 111 -5.32 -2.88 8.41
CA GLY A 111 -5.86 -2.61 9.75
C GLY A 111 -4.77 -2.33 10.79
N ILE A 112 -3.62 -1.83 10.35
CA ILE A 112 -2.57 -1.28 11.23
C ILE A 112 -3.02 0.08 11.77
N ALA A 113 -3.72 0.85 10.95
CA ALA A 113 -4.37 2.11 11.29
C ALA A 113 -5.84 2.10 10.89
N THR A 114 -6.63 2.94 11.55
CA THR A 114 -8.00 3.28 11.14
C THR A 114 -8.16 4.80 11.03
N PRO A 115 -9.20 5.31 10.36
CA PRO A 115 -9.48 6.75 10.31
C PRO A 115 -9.59 7.39 11.70
N GLU A 116 -10.12 6.66 12.68
CA GLU A 116 -10.27 7.13 14.07
C GLU A 116 -8.92 7.19 14.80
N GLU A 117 -8.03 6.20 14.56
CA GLU A 117 -6.70 6.16 15.18
C GLU A 117 -5.74 7.18 14.55
N LYS A 118 -5.86 7.44 13.24
CA LYS A 118 -4.98 8.31 12.45
C LYS A 118 -5.75 9.31 11.58
N PRO A 119 -6.60 10.18 12.17
CA PRO A 119 -7.52 11.04 11.40
C PRO A 119 -6.80 12.05 10.49
N LYS A 120 -5.64 12.56 10.91
CA LYS A 120 -4.85 13.50 10.08
C LYS A 120 -4.29 12.81 8.84
N LEU A 121 -3.72 11.61 8.99
CA LEU A 121 -3.20 10.83 7.88
C LEU A 121 -4.33 10.43 6.92
N TRP A 122 -5.47 9.96 7.46
CA TRP A 122 -6.64 9.64 6.65
C TRP A 122 -7.10 10.84 5.81
N LYS A 123 -7.23 12.01 6.42
CA LYS A 123 -7.60 13.24 5.72
C LYS A 123 -6.59 13.60 4.62
N THR A 124 -5.29 13.46 4.88
CA THR A 124 -4.25 13.69 3.88
C THR A 124 -4.40 12.71 2.70
N MET A 125 -4.62 11.43 2.99
CA MET A 125 -4.84 10.42 1.96
C MET A 125 -6.06 10.74 1.08
N LEU A 126 -7.17 11.19 1.68
CA LEU A 126 -8.38 11.52 0.94
C LEU A 126 -8.19 12.71 -0.02
N HIS A 127 -7.54 13.78 0.46
CA HIS A 127 -7.57 15.07 -0.22
C HIS A 127 -6.31 15.43 -1.00
N ASP A 128 -5.17 14.89 -0.55
CA ASP A 128 -3.87 15.29 -1.08
C ASP A 128 -3.20 14.19 -1.92
N PHE A 129 -3.67 12.94 -1.83
CA PHE A 129 -3.15 11.80 -2.57
C PHE A 129 -4.09 11.36 -3.69
N GLY A 130 -3.58 10.61 -4.65
CA GLY A 130 -4.41 10.04 -5.71
C GLY A 130 -3.84 10.21 -7.11
N PRO A 131 -4.70 10.00 -8.14
CA PRO A 131 -4.28 9.91 -9.53
C PRO A 131 -3.60 11.18 -10.07
N GLU A 132 -3.93 12.35 -9.53
CA GLU A 132 -3.35 13.63 -9.95
C GLU A 132 -1.85 13.76 -9.63
N ARG A 133 -1.33 12.90 -8.73
CA ARG A 133 0.09 12.85 -8.37
C ARG A 133 0.91 11.90 -9.22
N ILE A 134 0.26 11.05 -10.02
CA ILE A 134 0.96 10.08 -10.87
C ILE A 134 1.54 10.82 -12.08
N VAL A 135 2.84 10.66 -12.30
CA VAL A 135 3.53 11.20 -13.47
C VAL A 135 3.87 10.05 -14.41
N PRO A 136 3.15 9.89 -15.51
CA PRO A 136 3.37 8.78 -16.45
C PRO A 136 4.80 8.76 -16.99
N ASN A 137 5.40 7.57 -17.06
CA ASN A 137 6.71 7.32 -17.66
C ASN A 137 7.89 8.08 -17.00
N GLN A 138 7.71 8.69 -15.85
CA GLN A 138 8.78 9.37 -15.09
C GLN A 138 9.38 8.50 -13.97
N TRP A 139 9.10 7.23 -13.98
CA TRP A 139 9.81 6.28 -13.16
C TRP A 139 11.24 6.07 -13.69
N PRO A 140 12.30 6.14 -12.89
CA PRO A 140 12.39 6.37 -11.44
C PRO A 140 12.60 7.84 -10.99
N ASP A 141 12.55 8.80 -11.91
CA ASP A 141 13.02 10.17 -11.69
C ASP A 141 11.90 11.13 -11.25
N PHE A 142 10.83 10.59 -10.67
CA PHE A 142 9.74 11.41 -10.19
C PHE A 142 10.21 12.38 -9.10
N THR A 143 10.01 13.67 -9.32
CA THR A 143 10.22 14.72 -8.33
C THR A 143 8.91 15.47 -8.14
N PRO A 144 8.14 15.21 -7.07
CA PRO A 144 6.87 15.90 -6.86
C PRO A 144 7.11 17.42 -6.73
N GLU A 145 6.46 18.22 -7.54
CA GLU A 145 6.51 19.69 -7.42
C GLU A 145 5.52 20.23 -6.41
N ALA A 146 4.52 19.40 -6.05
CA ALA A 146 3.40 19.76 -5.20
C ALA A 146 3.67 19.54 -3.71
N LYS A 147 2.68 19.84 -2.88
CA LYS A 147 2.57 19.44 -1.48
C LYS A 147 2.97 17.97 -1.29
N TRP A 148 3.67 17.66 -0.20
CA TRP A 148 4.17 16.32 0.13
C TRP A 148 5.28 15.82 -0.82
N LYS A 149 6.26 16.65 -1.12
CA LYS A 149 7.42 16.28 -1.94
C LYS A 149 8.18 15.07 -1.42
N GLU A 150 8.19 14.86 -0.12
CA GLU A 150 8.83 13.74 0.57
C GLU A 150 8.03 12.44 0.51
N ILE A 151 6.78 12.48 0.03
CA ILE A 151 5.91 11.29 -0.12
C ILE A 151 5.84 10.91 -1.59
N TYR A 152 6.43 9.79 -1.96
CA TYR A 152 6.37 9.29 -3.33
C TYR A 152 4.96 8.80 -3.68
N PRO A 153 4.44 9.14 -4.87
CA PRO A 153 3.12 8.69 -5.29
C PRO A 153 3.05 7.18 -5.50
N SER A 154 1.85 6.64 -5.41
CA SER A 154 1.54 5.27 -5.84
C SER A 154 1.40 5.19 -7.36
N ASN A 155 1.42 3.96 -7.90
CA ASN A 155 1.09 3.71 -9.30
C ASN A 155 -0.31 3.08 -9.44
N ALA A 156 -0.73 2.85 -10.68
CA ALA A 156 -2.06 2.37 -11.01
C ALA A 156 -2.33 0.91 -10.60
N PHE A 157 -1.32 0.08 -10.37
CA PHE A 157 -1.49 -1.34 -10.07
C PHE A 157 -1.92 -1.59 -8.60
N ILE A 158 -1.00 -1.88 -7.69
CA ILE A 158 -1.34 -2.20 -6.29
C ILE A 158 -1.78 -0.96 -5.51
N GLY A 159 -1.05 0.15 -5.63
CA GLY A 159 -1.36 1.37 -4.87
C GLY A 159 -2.74 1.91 -5.22
N ASN A 160 -3.10 1.94 -6.50
CA ASN A 160 -4.45 2.29 -6.93
C ASN A 160 -5.50 1.32 -6.38
N TYR A 161 -5.26 0.00 -6.47
CA TYR A 161 -6.18 -0.98 -5.88
C TYR A 161 -6.43 -0.69 -4.40
N LEU A 162 -5.37 -0.57 -3.62
CA LEU A 162 -5.48 -0.32 -2.18
C LEU A 162 -6.26 0.96 -1.88
N ARG A 163 -5.98 2.03 -2.63
CA ARG A 163 -6.68 3.30 -2.47
C ARG A 163 -8.17 3.18 -2.77
N LEU A 164 -8.54 2.60 -3.91
CA LEU A 164 -9.94 2.47 -4.32
C LEU A 164 -10.71 1.54 -3.37
N GLU A 165 -10.08 0.44 -2.92
CA GLU A 165 -10.67 -0.44 -1.91
C GLU A 165 -10.94 0.32 -0.59
N LEU A 166 -10.01 1.14 -0.13
CA LEU A 166 -10.19 1.95 1.07
C LEU A 166 -11.32 2.97 0.90
N LEU A 167 -11.39 3.66 -0.23
CA LEU A 167 -12.46 4.59 -0.52
C LEU A 167 -13.83 3.89 -0.53
N TYR A 168 -13.91 2.68 -1.09
CA TYR A 168 -15.11 1.87 -1.09
C TYR A 168 -15.51 1.42 0.33
N LEU A 169 -14.57 0.84 1.08
CA LEU A 169 -14.81 0.32 2.43
C LEU A 169 -15.25 1.39 3.43
N TYR A 170 -14.76 2.60 3.27
CA TYR A 170 -15.09 3.73 4.17
C TYR A 170 -16.20 4.64 3.63
N GLY A 171 -16.88 4.26 2.53
CA GLY A 171 -18.05 4.96 2.00
C GLY A 171 -17.74 6.27 1.27
N GLU A 172 -16.50 6.51 0.88
CA GLU A 172 -16.04 7.70 0.15
C GLU A 172 -16.35 7.58 -1.35
N HIS A 173 -17.63 7.30 -1.69
CA HIS A 173 -18.05 6.89 -3.03
C HIS A 173 -17.84 7.98 -4.09
N GLU A 174 -18.07 9.25 -3.77
CA GLU A 174 -17.82 10.34 -4.72
C GLU A 174 -16.32 10.41 -5.09
N LYS A 175 -15.45 10.31 -4.09
CA LYS A 175 -14.01 10.31 -4.29
C LYS A 175 -13.56 9.06 -5.04
N LEU A 176 -14.17 7.92 -4.75
CA LEU A 176 -13.93 6.67 -5.48
C LEU A 176 -14.21 6.84 -6.98
N ILE A 177 -15.37 7.39 -7.35
CA ILE A 177 -15.74 7.62 -8.75
C ILE A 177 -14.77 8.61 -9.43
N GLN A 178 -14.40 9.69 -8.75
CA GLN A 178 -13.39 10.63 -9.25
C GLN A 178 -12.06 9.93 -9.52
N ASN A 179 -11.61 9.07 -8.61
CA ASN A 179 -10.35 8.37 -8.75
C ASN A 179 -10.41 7.27 -9.82
N ILE A 180 -11.52 6.55 -9.95
CA ILE A 180 -11.73 5.60 -11.06
C ILE A 180 -11.55 6.34 -12.40
N ARG A 181 -12.17 7.48 -12.56
CA ARG A 181 -12.01 8.29 -13.78
C ARG A 181 -10.56 8.75 -13.97
N GLY A 182 -9.92 9.27 -12.93
CA GLY A 182 -8.55 9.75 -12.99
C GLY A 182 -7.53 8.68 -13.36
N PHE A 183 -7.69 7.44 -12.88
CA PHE A 183 -6.79 6.35 -13.22
C PHE A 183 -7.08 5.71 -14.58
N PHE A 184 -8.35 5.48 -14.93
CA PHE A 184 -8.70 4.54 -15.99
C PHE A 184 -9.19 5.19 -17.29
N THR A 185 -9.75 6.41 -17.28
CA THR A 185 -10.27 7.04 -18.51
C THR A 185 -9.19 7.17 -19.57
N LYS A 186 -8.01 7.67 -19.19
CA LYS A 186 -6.86 7.80 -20.09
C LYS A 186 -6.47 6.45 -20.75
N MET A 187 -6.48 5.38 -19.98
CA MET A 187 -6.14 4.03 -20.47
C MET A 187 -7.18 3.56 -21.47
N ALA A 188 -8.47 3.74 -21.14
CA ALA A 188 -9.58 3.37 -22.02
C ALA A 188 -9.57 4.19 -23.33
N ASP A 189 -9.30 5.49 -23.25
CA ASP A 189 -9.25 6.38 -24.44
C ASP A 189 -8.08 6.04 -25.37
N LEU A 190 -6.93 5.66 -24.82
CA LEU A 190 -5.73 5.40 -25.62
C LEU A 190 -5.73 4.01 -26.25
N THR A 191 -6.21 2.99 -25.55
CA THR A 191 -6.07 1.59 -26.01
C THR A 191 -7.38 0.80 -25.96
N GLY A 192 -8.46 1.33 -25.41
CA GLY A 192 -9.69 0.59 -25.14
C GLY A 192 -9.55 -0.50 -24.06
N THR A 193 -8.45 -0.50 -23.31
CA THR A 193 -8.11 -1.53 -22.33
C THR A 193 -7.57 -0.90 -21.03
N LEU A 194 -7.43 -1.71 -19.98
CA LEU A 194 -6.85 -1.27 -18.69
C LEU A 194 -5.43 -1.84 -18.55
N TRP A 195 -4.53 -1.03 -18.02
CA TRP A 195 -3.08 -1.30 -18.03
C TRP A 195 -2.61 -1.87 -16.69
N GLU A 196 -1.45 -2.54 -16.74
CA GLU A 196 -0.74 -3.03 -15.56
C GLU A 196 -0.32 -1.90 -14.61
N ASN A 197 0.22 -0.81 -15.18
CA ASN A 197 0.61 0.37 -14.44
C ASN A 197 0.49 1.60 -15.36
N ASP A 198 0.71 2.79 -14.81
CA ASP A 198 0.63 4.04 -15.60
C ASP A 198 1.89 4.24 -16.46
N SER A 199 2.11 3.32 -17.39
CA SER A 199 3.21 3.35 -18.37
C SER A 199 2.81 2.64 -19.64
N THR A 200 3.04 3.27 -20.78
CA THR A 200 2.84 2.68 -22.11
C THR A 200 3.89 1.63 -22.48
N THR A 201 4.91 1.44 -21.66
CA THR A 201 5.95 0.40 -21.85
C THR A 201 5.64 -0.89 -21.11
N ALA A 202 4.61 -0.89 -20.25
CA ALA A 202 4.11 -2.07 -19.56
C ALA A 202 2.98 -2.73 -20.35
N SER A 203 2.35 -3.79 -19.79
CA SER A 203 1.18 -4.41 -20.38
C SER A 203 0.01 -3.42 -20.42
N CYS A 204 -0.43 -3.06 -21.63
CA CYS A 204 -1.61 -2.23 -21.83
C CYS A 204 -2.93 -3.02 -21.87
N ASN A 205 -2.93 -4.29 -21.50
CA ASN A 205 -4.10 -5.13 -21.32
C ASN A 205 -3.85 -6.10 -20.18
N HIS A 206 -4.12 -5.68 -18.95
CA HIS A 206 -3.79 -6.46 -17.76
C HIS A 206 -5.03 -6.77 -16.92
N GLY A 207 -5.32 -8.06 -16.75
CA GLY A 207 -6.52 -8.55 -16.07
C GLY A 207 -6.71 -8.05 -14.65
N PHE A 208 -5.62 -7.78 -13.91
CA PHE A 208 -5.72 -7.24 -12.55
C PHE A 208 -6.45 -5.89 -12.50
N ALA A 209 -6.28 -5.03 -13.52
CA ALA A 209 -6.93 -3.72 -13.56
C ALA A 209 -8.47 -3.80 -13.67
N SER A 210 -9.03 -4.96 -14.01
CA SER A 210 -10.48 -5.18 -14.04
C SER A 210 -11.14 -5.14 -12.65
N HIS A 211 -10.39 -5.08 -11.55
CA HIS A 211 -10.93 -4.95 -10.20
C HIS A 211 -11.87 -3.73 -10.03
N VAL A 212 -11.75 -2.71 -10.88
CA VAL A 212 -12.63 -1.55 -10.88
C VAL A 212 -14.11 -1.93 -11.05
N VAL A 213 -14.40 -2.99 -11.79
CA VAL A 213 -15.76 -3.50 -12.03
C VAL A 213 -16.42 -3.92 -10.72
N TYR A 214 -15.67 -4.53 -9.80
CA TYR A 214 -16.17 -4.94 -8.48
C TYR A 214 -16.76 -3.76 -7.69
N TRP A 215 -16.08 -2.63 -7.65
CA TRP A 215 -16.59 -1.46 -6.92
C TRP A 215 -17.73 -0.77 -7.65
N MET A 216 -17.68 -0.71 -8.98
CA MET A 216 -18.78 -0.14 -9.78
C MET A 216 -20.05 -0.95 -9.61
N ASP A 217 -19.96 -2.28 -9.61
CA ASP A 217 -21.09 -3.18 -9.35
C ASP A 217 -21.63 -2.99 -7.92
N GLY A 218 -20.75 -3.01 -6.93
CA GLY A 218 -21.11 -2.78 -5.52
C GLY A 218 -21.76 -1.43 -5.23
N MET A 219 -21.52 -0.42 -6.09
CA MET A 219 -22.21 0.89 -6.05
C MET A 219 -23.48 0.95 -6.91
N GLY A 220 -23.87 -0.13 -7.58
CA GLY A 220 -25.04 -0.15 -8.47
C GLY A 220 -24.85 0.66 -9.76
N MET A 221 -23.60 0.87 -10.21
CA MET A 221 -23.30 1.63 -11.43
C MET A 221 -23.29 0.79 -12.70
N ILE A 222 -23.33 -0.54 -12.55
CA ILE A 222 -23.42 -1.49 -13.67
C ILE A 222 -24.85 -2.02 -13.69
N SER A 223 -25.58 -1.74 -14.79
CA SER A 223 -26.88 -2.37 -15.05
C SER A 223 -26.67 -3.73 -15.72
N GLU A 224 -27.51 -4.72 -15.35
CA GLU A 224 -27.64 -5.99 -16.06
C GLU A 224 -28.03 -5.79 -17.53
#